data_9ca7e85f098a8fefb621de5e3f4a5417
#
_entry.id   9ca7e85f098a8fefb621de5e3f4a5417
#
_cell.length_a   1.000
_cell.length_b   1.000
_cell.length_c   1.000
_cell.angle_alpha   90.00
_cell.angle_beta   90.00
_cell.angle_gamma   90.00
#
_symmetry.space_group_name_H-M   'P 1'
#
loop_
_entity.id
_entity.type
_entity.pdbx_description
1 polymer ?
#
loop_
_entity_poly.entity_id
_entity_poly.type
_entity_poly.pdbx_seq_one_letter_code
_entity_poly.pdbx_strand_id
1 'polypeptide(L)'
;FDIDLADESMVHDGITFNKKDILHNLTLFLYPDDSDEDGRKLRVYQQYFMVSNAAQLILDEAVSKGSNLHDLADYAVVQINDTHPSMIIPEFIRLLGERGIDFDEAAEIVSHVCAYTNHTILAEALEKWPIHYLEDIVPQLVPIIRKLDEKVKAKYPAENLAIIDSNNLVHMAHMDIHYGFSINGVAALHTEILKNSELHQFYEIYPEKFNNKTNGITFRRWLMYCNQPLTKFISSLIGEGYKKDADELKKLL
;
A
#
# COMPACT_ATOMS: atom_id res chain seq x y z
N PHE A 1 -13.19 -12.95 13.81
CA PHE A 1 -14.23 -12.15 13.14
C PHE A 1 -15.22 -13.08 12.46
N ASP A 2 -16.49 -12.87 12.71
CA ASP A 2 -17.56 -13.66 12.10
C ASP A 2 -18.10 -12.89 10.90
N ILE A 3 -17.65 -13.28 9.71
CA ILE A 3 -18.09 -12.65 8.44
C ILE A 3 -19.51 -13.06 8.05
N ASP A 4 -20.09 -14.05 8.70
CA ASP A 4 -21.46 -14.51 8.43
C ASP A 4 -22.53 -13.59 9.04
N LEU A 5 -22.12 -12.57 9.83
CA LEU A 5 -23.02 -11.59 10.45
C LEU A 5 -23.30 -10.35 9.57
N ALA A 6 -22.85 -10.32 8.33
CA ALA A 6 -23.22 -9.28 7.38
C ALA A 6 -24.72 -9.40 7.08
N ASP A 7 -25.53 -8.61 7.76
CA ASP A 7 -26.96 -8.53 7.50
C ASP A 7 -27.18 -7.71 6.22
N GLU A 8 -27.55 -8.39 5.14
CA GLU A 8 -27.89 -7.74 3.86
C GLU A 8 -29.02 -6.71 4.00
N SER A 9 -29.81 -6.77 5.08
CA SER A 9 -30.85 -5.77 5.38
C SER A 9 -30.29 -4.39 5.73
N MET A 10 -28.98 -4.28 6.03
CA MET A 10 -28.30 -3.01 6.26
C MET A 10 -27.99 -2.25 4.95
N VAL A 11 -28.23 -2.86 3.79
CA VAL A 11 -28.00 -2.28 2.47
C VAL A 11 -29.28 -1.65 1.96
N HIS A 12 -29.68 -0.50 2.50
CA HIS A 12 -30.74 0.32 1.95
C HIS A 12 -30.20 1.67 1.49
N ASP A 13 -30.44 2.05 0.23
CA ASP A 13 -30.28 3.39 -0.37
C ASP A 13 -29.07 4.21 0.11
N GLY A 14 -27.88 3.62 0.08
CA GLY A 14 -26.67 4.16 0.72
C GLY A 14 -26.49 3.51 2.08
N ILE A 15 -25.44 2.74 2.17
CA ILE A 15 -25.14 1.88 3.32
C ILE A 15 -24.99 2.75 4.59
N THR A 16 -26.02 2.78 5.43
CA THR A 16 -25.94 3.38 6.76
C THR A 16 -25.79 2.29 7.79
N PHE A 17 -24.61 2.22 8.40
CA PHE A 17 -24.33 1.34 9.52
C PHE A 17 -23.65 2.13 10.65
N ASN A 18 -23.66 1.59 11.85
CA ASN A 18 -22.99 2.21 12.98
C ASN A 18 -21.47 2.05 12.85
N LYS A 19 -20.80 3.02 12.24
CA LYS A 19 -19.33 3.03 12.02
C LYS A 19 -18.51 2.90 13.31
N LYS A 20 -19.10 3.18 14.47
CA LYS A 20 -18.45 3.05 15.79
C LYS A 20 -18.42 1.61 16.31
N ASP A 21 -19.25 0.75 15.76
CA ASP A 21 -19.26 -0.66 16.12
C ASP A 21 -18.18 -1.42 15.34
N ILE A 22 -16.93 -1.25 15.80
CA ILE A 22 -15.75 -1.79 15.13
C ILE A 22 -15.80 -3.32 15.06
N LEU A 23 -16.29 -4.01 16.12
CA LEU A 23 -16.30 -5.47 16.17
C LEU A 23 -17.12 -6.09 15.03
N HIS A 24 -18.28 -5.49 14.72
CA HIS A 24 -19.17 -6.00 13.67
C HIS A 24 -18.82 -5.45 12.28
N ASN A 25 -18.25 -4.25 12.21
CA ASN A 25 -18.05 -3.56 10.92
C ASN A 25 -16.65 -3.67 10.34
N LEU A 26 -15.66 -4.19 11.08
CA LEU A 26 -14.26 -4.22 10.66
C LEU A 26 -14.06 -4.96 9.33
N THR A 27 -14.82 -6.02 9.09
CA THR A 27 -14.71 -6.85 7.88
C THR A 27 -15.94 -6.77 6.96
N LEU A 28 -16.94 -5.97 7.32
CA LEU A 28 -18.22 -5.91 6.62
C LEU A 28 -18.08 -5.28 5.23
N PHE A 29 -17.41 -4.12 5.14
CA PHE A 29 -17.18 -3.39 3.88
C PHE A 29 -15.72 -3.00 3.74
N LEU A 30 -15.11 -3.28 2.60
CA LEU A 30 -13.70 -2.98 2.36
C LEU A 30 -13.42 -1.45 2.31
N TYR A 31 -14.34 -0.67 1.73
CA TYR A 31 -14.26 0.79 1.64
C TYR A 31 -15.52 1.40 2.24
N PRO A 32 -15.57 1.59 3.57
CA PRO A 32 -16.69 2.29 4.19
C PRO A 32 -16.72 3.75 3.75
N ASP A 33 -17.90 4.37 3.81
CA ASP A 33 -18.01 5.82 3.65
C ASP A 33 -17.16 6.54 4.70
N ASP A 34 -16.21 7.35 4.25
CA ASP A 34 -15.23 8.09 5.05
C ASP A 34 -15.44 9.61 5.01
N SER A 35 -16.63 10.05 4.63
CA SER A 35 -17.02 11.46 4.63
C SER A 35 -17.01 12.08 6.04
N ASP A 36 -17.19 11.26 7.08
CA ASP A 36 -17.14 11.65 8.48
C ASP A 36 -15.90 11.08 9.22
N GLU A 37 -15.71 11.51 10.46
CA GLU A 37 -14.58 11.09 11.29
C GLU A 37 -14.64 9.60 11.65
N ASP A 38 -15.84 9.10 11.97
CA ASP A 38 -16.01 7.69 12.34
C ASP A 38 -15.69 6.75 11.19
N GLY A 39 -16.06 7.11 9.95
CA GLY A 39 -15.70 6.37 8.74
C GLY A 39 -14.20 6.39 8.46
N ARG A 40 -13.54 7.54 8.64
CA ARG A 40 -12.08 7.64 8.52
C ARG A 40 -11.37 6.79 9.57
N LYS A 41 -11.81 6.82 10.82
CA LYS A 41 -11.27 5.96 11.88
C LYS A 41 -11.49 4.48 11.59
N LEU A 42 -12.68 4.09 11.10
CA LEU A 42 -12.94 2.71 10.69
C LEU A 42 -11.98 2.24 9.59
N ARG A 43 -11.66 3.09 8.60
CA ARG A 43 -10.65 2.76 7.59
C ARG A 43 -9.28 2.50 8.21
N VAL A 44 -8.84 3.31 9.17
CA VAL A 44 -7.56 3.08 9.87
C VAL A 44 -7.58 1.74 10.62
N TYR A 45 -8.68 1.41 11.30
CA TYR A 45 -8.86 0.09 11.94
C TYR A 45 -8.74 -1.06 10.93
N GLN A 46 -9.40 -0.95 9.78
CA GLN A 46 -9.37 -1.97 8.74
C GLN A 46 -7.96 -2.16 8.16
N GLN A 47 -7.28 -1.07 7.87
CA GLN A 47 -5.91 -1.10 7.37
C GLN A 47 -4.98 -1.77 8.39
N TYR A 48 -5.05 -1.38 9.65
CA TYR A 48 -4.20 -1.97 10.68
C TYR A 48 -4.55 -3.44 10.94
N PHE A 49 -5.81 -3.81 10.94
CA PHE A 49 -6.22 -5.21 11.09
C PHE A 49 -5.57 -6.12 10.04
N MET A 50 -5.60 -5.72 8.78
CA MET A 50 -4.97 -6.49 7.71
C MET A 50 -3.44 -6.51 7.85
N VAL A 51 -2.84 -5.37 8.12
CA VAL A 51 -1.39 -5.20 8.24
C VAL A 51 -0.83 -5.99 9.41
N SER A 52 -1.44 -5.91 10.60
CA SER A 52 -0.94 -6.58 11.79
C SER A 52 -0.96 -8.11 11.66
N ASN A 53 -2.02 -8.65 11.04
CA ASN A 53 -2.11 -10.08 10.77
C ASN A 53 -1.08 -10.51 9.72
N ALA A 54 -0.95 -9.76 8.62
CA ALA A 54 0.02 -10.05 7.57
C ALA A 54 1.47 -9.99 8.09
N ALA A 55 1.80 -8.98 8.89
CA ALA A 55 3.14 -8.82 9.45
C ALA A 55 3.55 -10.02 10.31
N GLN A 56 2.68 -10.45 11.22
CA GLN A 56 2.94 -11.61 12.06
C GLN A 56 3.12 -12.89 11.24
N LEU A 57 2.22 -13.12 10.28
CA LEU A 57 2.27 -14.29 9.41
C LEU A 57 3.58 -14.34 8.59
N ILE A 58 4.02 -13.20 8.05
CA ILE A 58 5.27 -13.11 7.28
C ILE A 58 6.48 -13.43 8.16
N LEU A 59 6.55 -12.86 9.38
CA LEU A 59 7.64 -13.13 10.30
C LEU A 59 7.67 -14.61 10.74
N ASP A 60 6.53 -15.18 11.08
CA ASP A 60 6.41 -16.57 11.50
C ASP A 60 6.77 -17.53 10.36
N GLU A 61 6.36 -17.22 9.14
CA GLU A 61 6.73 -17.99 7.94
C GLU A 61 8.25 -17.88 7.65
N ALA A 62 8.83 -16.68 7.75
CA ALA A 62 10.27 -16.49 7.58
C ALA A 62 11.07 -17.32 8.59
N VAL A 63 10.69 -17.27 9.87
CA VAL A 63 11.32 -18.09 10.92
C VAL A 63 11.17 -19.59 10.63
N SER A 64 9.99 -20.03 10.20
CA SER A 64 9.76 -21.44 9.86
C SER A 64 10.61 -21.92 8.68
N LYS A 65 11.05 -21.01 7.82
CA LYS A 65 11.96 -21.26 6.70
C LYS A 65 13.44 -21.13 7.08
N GLY A 66 13.76 -20.79 8.33
CA GLY A 66 15.12 -20.73 8.86
C GLY A 66 15.70 -19.32 9.02
N SER A 67 14.91 -18.26 8.83
CA SER A 67 15.33 -16.88 9.12
C SER A 67 15.57 -16.69 10.61
N ASN A 68 16.62 -15.96 10.95
CA ASN A 68 16.86 -15.44 12.29
C ASN A 68 16.29 -14.02 12.48
N LEU A 69 15.58 -13.52 11.49
CA LEU A 69 14.97 -12.19 11.34
C LEU A 69 15.97 -11.04 11.07
N HIS A 70 17.25 -11.17 11.40
CA HIS A 70 18.28 -10.21 10.96
C HIS A 70 18.51 -10.28 9.45
N ASP A 71 18.20 -11.44 8.85
CA ASP A 71 18.28 -11.73 7.42
C ASP A 71 16.91 -11.76 6.72
N LEU A 72 15.90 -11.07 7.30
CA LEU A 72 14.51 -11.14 6.81
C LEU A 72 14.39 -10.80 5.33
N ALA A 73 15.21 -9.91 4.80
CA ALA A 73 15.20 -9.52 3.39
C ALA A 73 15.57 -10.67 2.42
N ASP A 74 16.22 -11.72 2.91
CA ASP A 74 16.51 -12.93 2.12
C ASP A 74 15.31 -13.89 2.04
N TYR A 75 14.32 -13.71 2.92
CA TYR A 75 13.17 -14.60 3.06
C TYR A 75 11.85 -13.96 2.65
N ALA A 76 11.74 -12.64 2.73
CA ALA A 76 10.51 -11.93 2.49
C ALA A 76 10.72 -10.61 1.75
N VAL A 77 9.80 -10.30 0.85
CA VAL A 77 9.62 -8.97 0.27
C VAL A 77 8.15 -8.58 0.40
N VAL A 78 7.90 -7.35 0.78
CA VAL A 78 6.56 -6.80 0.94
C VAL A 78 6.35 -5.68 -0.06
N GLN A 79 5.38 -5.87 -0.95
CA GLN A 79 4.94 -4.82 -1.86
C GLN A 79 3.78 -4.06 -1.22
N ILE A 80 4.04 -2.83 -0.80
CA ILE A 80 3.04 -1.88 -0.30
C ILE A 80 2.25 -1.39 -1.52
N ASN A 81 1.00 -1.86 -1.64
CA ASN A 81 0.15 -1.58 -2.79
C ASN A 81 -0.71 -0.34 -2.50
N ASP A 82 -0.29 0.82 -2.98
CA ASP A 82 -0.74 2.14 -2.55
C ASP A 82 -0.42 2.41 -1.06
N THR A 83 -1.03 3.42 -0.45
CA THR A 83 -0.74 3.82 0.95
C THR A 83 -1.56 3.08 2.00
N HIS A 84 -2.53 2.27 1.59
CA HIS A 84 -3.42 1.56 2.52
C HIS A 84 -2.68 0.64 3.50
N PRO A 85 -1.64 -0.14 3.09
CA PRO A 85 -0.90 -0.99 4.00
C PRO A 85 0.39 -0.37 4.56
N SER A 86 0.61 0.94 4.47
CA SER A 86 1.85 1.62 4.91
C SER A 86 2.21 1.36 6.37
N MET A 87 1.22 1.08 7.23
CA MET A 87 1.46 0.73 8.64
C MET A 87 2.28 -0.56 8.80
N ILE A 88 2.54 -1.32 7.73
CA ILE A 88 3.43 -2.49 7.78
C ILE A 88 4.85 -2.11 8.23
N ILE A 89 5.31 -0.91 7.87
CA ILE A 89 6.64 -0.41 8.24
C ILE A 89 6.79 -0.30 9.75
N PRO A 90 6.00 0.53 10.46
CA PRO A 90 6.12 0.62 11.92
C PRO A 90 5.69 -0.67 12.63
N GLU A 91 4.78 -1.47 12.08
CA GLU A 91 4.38 -2.74 12.68
C GLU A 91 5.50 -3.78 12.62
N PHE A 92 6.23 -3.90 11.52
CA PHE A 92 7.43 -4.76 11.47
C PHE A 92 8.48 -4.31 12.47
N ILE A 93 8.76 -3.03 12.56
CA ILE A 93 9.73 -2.50 13.53
C ILE A 93 9.30 -2.86 14.97
N ARG A 94 8.02 -2.71 15.29
CA ARG A 94 7.46 -3.10 16.58
C ARG A 94 7.65 -4.59 16.86
N LEU A 95 7.25 -5.45 15.93
CA LEU A 95 7.32 -6.90 16.06
C LEU A 95 8.75 -7.42 16.10
N LEU A 96 9.67 -6.83 15.36
CA LEU A 96 11.11 -7.13 15.42
C LEU A 96 11.69 -6.72 16.77
N GLY A 97 11.26 -5.56 17.30
CA GLY A 97 11.62 -5.10 18.64
C GLY A 97 11.17 -6.06 19.75
N GLU A 98 9.95 -6.60 19.66
CA GLU A 98 9.45 -7.64 20.58
C GLU A 98 10.27 -8.94 20.52
N ARG A 99 10.94 -9.17 19.40
CA ARG A 99 11.85 -10.31 19.18
C ARG A 99 13.32 -10.00 19.49
N GLY A 100 13.59 -8.84 20.09
CA GLY A 100 14.91 -8.44 20.60
C GLY A 100 15.82 -7.73 19.60
N ILE A 101 15.32 -7.35 18.43
CA ILE A 101 16.06 -6.56 17.43
C ILE A 101 15.89 -5.08 17.78
N ASP A 102 17.00 -4.34 17.87
CA ASP A 102 16.92 -2.93 18.21
C ASP A 102 16.27 -2.10 17.08
N PHE A 103 15.80 -0.89 17.45
CA PHE A 103 15.03 -0.05 16.53
C PHE A 103 15.80 0.31 15.25
N ASP A 104 17.08 0.60 15.35
CA ASP A 104 17.85 1.09 14.21
C ASP A 104 18.10 -0.05 13.21
N GLU A 105 18.42 -1.22 13.74
CA GLU A 105 18.54 -2.44 12.93
C GLU A 105 17.20 -2.86 12.35
N ALA A 106 16.12 -2.82 13.14
CA ALA A 106 14.78 -3.15 12.65
C ALA A 106 14.34 -2.21 11.51
N ALA A 107 14.60 -0.90 11.63
CA ALA A 107 14.31 0.06 10.56
C ALA A 107 15.14 -0.21 9.29
N GLU A 108 16.40 -0.61 9.44
CA GLU A 108 17.27 -0.98 8.32
C GLU A 108 16.76 -2.26 7.64
N ILE A 109 16.43 -3.31 8.40
CA ILE A 109 15.85 -4.55 7.87
C ILE A 109 14.58 -4.24 7.07
N VAL A 110 13.66 -3.47 7.63
CA VAL A 110 12.38 -3.11 6.99
C VAL A 110 12.62 -2.32 5.70
N SER A 111 13.63 -1.47 5.66
CA SER A 111 13.99 -0.70 4.46
C SER A 111 14.48 -1.57 3.30
N HIS A 112 14.91 -2.80 3.56
CA HIS A 112 15.28 -3.79 2.54
C HIS A 112 14.17 -4.79 2.21
N VAL A 113 13.11 -4.84 3.03
CA VAL A 113 11.97 -5.74 2.84
C VAL A 113 10.82 -5.06 2.11
N CYS A 114 10.58 -3.77 2.36
CA CYS A 114 9.41 -3.06 1.85
C CYS A 114 9.70 -2.31 0.54
N ALA A 115 8.76 -2.42 -0.40
CA ALA A 115 8.72 -1.63 -1.63
C ALA A 115 7.34 -1.01 -1.80
N TYR A 116 7.25 0.16 -2.42
CA TYR A 116 6.03 0.93 -2.55
C TYR A 116 5.60 1.08 -4.01
N THR A 117 4.36 0.71 -4.31
CA THR A 117 3.70 1.00 -5.59
C THR A 117 2.69 2.12 -5.40
N ASN A 118 2.91 3.24 -6.07
CA ASN A 118 1.94 4.33 -6.12
C ASN A 118 0.95 4.13 -7.28
N HIS A 119 -0.34 4.29 -7.01
CA HIS A 119 -1.42 4.19 -8.00
C HIS A 119 -2.09 5.52 -8.33
N THR A 120 -1.80 6.58 -7.59
CA THR A 120 -2.45 7.88 -7.75
C THR A 120 -1.49 8.97 -8.21
N ILE A 121 -2.02 9.93 -8.97
CA ILE A 121 -1.32 11.17 -9.35
C ILE A 121 -1.94 12.40 -8.67
N LEU A 122 -2.97 12.22 -7.84
CA LEU A 122 -3.63 13.31 -7.14
C LEU A 122 -3.03 13.43 -5.73
N ALA A 123 -2.36 14.56 -5.46
CA ALA A 123 -1.76 14.83 -4.14
C ALA A 123 -2.78 14.71 -2.99
N GLU A 124 -4.05 15.07 -3.27
CA GLU A 124 -5.15 14.96 -2.30
C GLU A 124 -5.52 13.50 -1.98
N ALA A 125 -5.22 12.56 -2.88
CA ALA A 125 -5.50 11.15 -2.69
C ALA A 125 -4.36 10.38 -1.98
N LEU A 126 -3.21 11.03 -1.73
CA LEU A 126 -2.17 10.48 -0.87
C LEU A 126 -2.63 10.55 0.59
N GLU A 127 -2.85 9.41 1.21
CA GLU A 127 -3.43 9.34 2.57
C GLU A 127 -2.57 10.06 3.59
N LYS A 128 -3.23 10.91 4.37
CA LYS A 128 -2.66 11.62 5.52
C LYS A 128 -3.61 11.44 6.69
N TRP A 129 -3.10 10.87 7.76
CA TRP A 129 -3.92 10.64 8.95
C TRP A 129 -3.54 11.63 10.06
N PRO A 130 -4.51 12.31 10.67
CA PRO A 130 -4.26 13.06 11.90
C PRO A 130 -3.64 12.12 12.93
N ILE A 131 -2.53 12.54 13.56
CA ILE A 131 -1.78 11.67 14.47
C ILE A 131 -2.65 11.16 15.63
N HIS A 132 -3.64 11.96 16.07
CA HIS A 132 -4.53 11.56 17.14
C HIS A 132 -5.43 10.36 16.76
N TYR A 133 -5.70 10.11 15.44
CA TYR A 133 -6.37 8.86 15.02
C TYR A 133 -5.48 7.66 15.32
N LEU A 134 -4.18 7.80 15.04
CA LEU A 134 -3.22 6.72 15.32
C LEU A 134 -3.00 6.56 16.83
N GLU A 135 -3.01 7.65 17.60
CA GLU A 135 -2.95 7.61 19.06
C GLU A 135 -4.16 6.89 19.68
N ASP A 136 -5.34 7.07 19.11
CA ASP A 136 -6.56 6.40 19.55
C ASP A 136 -6.62 4.91 19.16
N ILE A 137 -6.16 4.58 17.94
CA ILE A 137 -6.41 3.27 17.32
C ILE A 137 -5.19 2.33 17.45
N VAL A 138 -3.98 2.86 17.23
CA VAL A 138 -2.72 2.09 17.20
C VAL A 138 -1.63 2.79 18.05
N PRO A 139 -1.91 3.09 19.32
CA PRO A 139 -0.99 3.86 20.17
C PRO A 139 0.42 3.27 20.26
N GLN A 140 0.55 1.94 20.10
CA GLN A 140 1.83 1.24 20.09
C GLN A 140 2.71 1.57 18.90
N LEU A 141 2.15 2.04 17.78
CA LEU A 141 2.93 2.43 16.59
C LEU A 141 3.39 3.88 16.63
N VAL A 142 2.70 4.75 17.36
CA VAL A 142 2.97 6.19 17.37
C VAL A 142 4.39 6.54 17.82
N PRO A 143 4.96 5.95 18.88
CA PRO A 143 6.35 6.22 19.26
C PRO A 143 7.35 5.82 18.17
N ILE A 144 7.06 4.75 17.43
CA ILE A 144 7.89 4.27 16.33
C ILE A 144 7.82 5.28 15.17
N ILE A 145 6.61 5.67 14.75
CA ILE A 145 6.40 6.65 13.67
C ILE A 145 7.09 7.98 14.00
N ARG A 146 6.98 8.46 15.25
CA ARG A 146 7.67 9.68 15.69
C ARG A 146 9.19 9.54 15.59
N LYS A 147 9.75 8.41 16.00
CA LYS A 147 11.19 8.17 15.93
C LYS A 147 11.69 8.04 14.47
N LEU A 148 10.88 7.46 13.58
CA LEU A 148 11.16 7.43 12.14
C LEU A 148 11.19 8.85 11.57
N ASP A 149 10.19 9.68 11.92
CA ASP A 149 10.10 11.08 11.49
C ASP A 149 11.28 11.93 12.03
N GLU A 150 11.67 11.77 13.30
CA GLU A 150 12.83 12.44 13.89
C GLU A 150 14.11 12.13 13.10
N LYS A 151 14.33 10.88 12.72
CA LYS A 151 15.49 10.48 11.89
C LYS A 151 15.43 11.10 10.49
N VAL A 152 14.25 11.14 9.89
CA VAL A 152 14.05 11.80 8.59
C VAL A 152 14.38 13.28 8.70
N LYS A 153 13.80 14.00 9.67
CA LYS A 153 14.03 15.44 9.89
C LYS A 153 15.48 15.78 10.21
N ALA A 154 16.17 14.90 10.93
CA ALA A 154 17.59 15.05 11.21
C ALA A 154 18.46 14.98 9.95
N LYS A 155 18.08 14.15 8.97
CA LYS A 155 18.79 13.96 7.71
C LYS A 155 18.32 14.94 6.63
N TYR A 156 17.04 15.22 6.59
CA TYR A 156 16.36 16.05 5.60
C TYR A 156 15.45 17.06 6.30
N PRO A 157 15.91 18.27 6.59
CA PRO A 157 15.16 19.23 7.41
C PRO A 157 14.01 19.94 6.67
N ALA A 158 13.78 19.62 5.40
CA ALA A 158 12.71 20.21 4.61
C ALA A 158 11.34 19.66 5.02
N GLU A 159 10.39 20.54 5.31
CA GLU A 159 9.04 20.20 5.79
C GLU A 159 8.28 19.27 4.83
N ASN A 160 8.45 19.47 3.52
CA ASN A 160 7.80 18.67 2.49
C ASN A 160 8.34 17.23 2.36
N LEU A 161 9.37 16.88 3.13
CA LEU A 161 9.93 15.54 3.22
C LEU A 161 9.55 14.83 4.55
N ALA A 162 8.99 15.58 5.51
CA ALA A 162 8.66 15.05 6.83
C ALA A 162 7.56 13.96 6.74
N ILE A 163 7.66 12.94 7.60
CA ILE A 163 6.59 11.95 7.77
C ILE A 163 5.43 12.57 8.53
N ILE A 164 5.72 13.36 9.57
CA ILE A 164 4.72 14.10 10.36
C ILE A 164 4.92 15.59 10.07
N ASP A 165 3.93 16.22 9.45
CA ASP A 165 4.00 17.64 9.11
C ASP A 165 3.69 18.55 10.32
N SER A 166 3.81 19.85 10.10
CA SER A 166 3.55 20.89 11.11
C SER A 166 2.09 20.94 11.58
N ASN A 167 1.16 20.33 10.85
CA ASN A 167 -0.24 20.19 11.21
C ASN A 167 -0.54 18.87 11.95
N ASN A 168 0.48 18.12 12.32
CA ASN A 168 0.36 16.79 12.91
C ASN A 168 -0.39 15.77 12.04
N LEU A 169 -0.24 15.87 10.72
CA LEU A 169 -0.70 14.87 9.78
C LEU A 169 0.44 13.89 9.47
N VAL A 170 0.17 12.61 9.56
CA VAL A 170 1.10 11.53 9.20
C VAL A 170 0.93 11.22 7.73
N HIS A 171 1.95 11.49 6.92
CA HIS A 171 1.98 11.24 5.49
C HIS A 171 2.41 9.80 5.22
N MET A 172 1.47 8.95 4.87
CA MET A 172 1.73 7.51 4.70
C MET A 172 2.72 7.26 3.56
N ALA A 173 2.56 7.90 2.41
CA ALA A 173 3.49 7.77 1.29
C ALA A 173 4.92 8.23 1.63
N HIS A 174 5.09 9.27 2.46
CA HIS A 174 6.42 9.72 2.87
C HIS A 174 7.15 8.65 3.67
N MET A 175 6.43 7.95 4.56
CA MET A 175 6.97 6.84 5.32
C MET A 175 7.40 5.69 4.39
N ASP A 176 6.54 5.32 3.42
CA ASP A 176 6.85 4.29 2.43
C ASP A 176 8.09 4.61 1.59
N ILE A 177 8.25 5.87 1.19
CA ILE A 177 9.37 6.33 0.38
C ILE A 177 10.68 6.34 1.16
N HIS A 178 10.67 6.85 2.40
CA HIS A 178 11.87 6.88 3.22
C HIS A 178 12.36 5.48 3.59
N TYR A 179 11.44 4.59 3.96
CA TYR A 179 11.73 3.26 4.51
C TYR A 179 11.39 2.09 3.58
N GLY A 180 11.22 2.33 2.29
CA GLY A 180 11.17 1.32 1.25
C GLY A 180 12.41 1.37 0.34
N PHE A 181 12.79 0.25 -0.26
CA PHE A 181 13.92 0.18 -1.18
C PHE A 181 13.59 0.57 -2.62
N SER A 182 12.31 0.52 -2.99
CA SER A 182 11.84 0.76 -4.36
C SER A 182 10.49 1.45 -4.37
N ILE A 183 10.32 2.39 -5.31
CA ILE A 183 9.09 3.13 -5.53
C ILE A 183 8.77 3.02 -7.01
N ASN A 184 7.59 2.51 -7.35
CA ASN A 184 7.20 2.47 -8.75
C ASN A 184 5.86 3.14 -9.02
N GLY A 185 5.79 3.80 -10.18
CA GLY A 185 4.53 4.11 -10.82
C GLY A 185 4.03 2.92 -11.65
N VAL A 186 2.80 3.02 -12.17
CA VAL A 186 2.11 1.90 -12.83
C VAL A 186 1.92 2.09 -14.34
N ALA A 187 2.52 3.12 -14.91
CA ALA A 187 2.67 3.38 -16.33
C ALA A 187 3.82 4.37 -16.56
N ALA A 188 4.42 4.38 -17.73
CA ALA A 188 5.55 5.26 -18.05
C ALA A 188 5.20 6.74 -17.78
N LEU A 189 4.09 7.23 -18.31
CA LEU A 189 3.62 8.60 -18.09
C LEU A 189 3.35 8.88 -16.60
N HIS A 190 2.70 7.95 -15.90
CA HIS A 190 2.45 8.06 -14.46
C HIS A 190 3.76 8.22 -13.68
N THR A 191 4.75 7.39 -13.98
CA THR A 191 6.06 7.43 -13.32
C THR A 191 6.79 8.76 -13.57
N GLU A 192 6.71 9.30 -14.77
CA GLU A 192 7.29 10.62 -15.07
C GLU A 192 6.56 11.76 -14.33
N ILE A 193 5.23 11.68 -14.16
CA ILE A 193 4.47 12.64 -13.35
C ILE A 193 4.93 12.56 -11.89
N LEU A 194 5.10 11.36 -11.33
CA LEU A 194 5.61 11.20 -9.97
C LEU A 194 6.99 11.85 -9.78
N LYS A 195 7.92 11.61 -10.71
CA LYS A 195 9.27 12.16 -10.65
C LYS A 195 9.34 13.67 -10.82
N ASN A 196 8.53 14.22 -11.72
CA ASN A 196 8.65 15.61 -12.14
C ASN A 196 7.67 16.54 -11.42
N SER A 197 6.67 16.01 -10.72
CA SER A 197 5.60 16.77 -10.06
C SER A 197 5.35 16.26 -8.64
N GLU A 198 4.55 15.19 -8.49
CA GLU A 198 3.93 14.81 -7.22
C GLU A 198 4.93 14.40 -6.12
N LEU A 199 5.98 13.69 -6.49
CA LEU A 199 7.03 13.20 -5.58
C LEU A 199 8.41 13.72 -5.98
N HIS A 200 8.46 14.85 -6.67
CA HIS A 200 9.71 15.43 -7.18
C HIS A 200 10.77 15.61 -6.11
N GLN A 201 10.39 16.14 -4.94
CA GLN A 201 11.28 16.33 -3.80
C GLN A 201 11.91 15.04 -3.29
N PHE A 202 11.20 13.92 -3.42
CA PHE A 202 11.74 12.59 -3.09
C PHE A 202 12.62 12.03 -4.20
N TYR A 203 12.27 12.32 -5.46
CA TYR A 203 13.11 11.93 -6.58
C TYR A 203 14.47 12.62 -6.57
N GLU A 204 14.54 13.88 -6.08
CA GLU A 204 15.81 14.58 -5.92
C GLU A 204 16.76 13.92 -4.89
N ILE A 205 16.22 13.29 -3.84
CA ILE A 205 17.04 12.69 -2.76
C ILE A 205 17.21 11.17 -2.91
N TYR A 206 16.34 10.49 -3.67
CA TYR A 206 16.34 9.03 -3.87
C TYR A 206 16.08 8.65 -5.34
N PRO A 207 16.81 9.21 -6.31
CA PRO A 207 16.52 8.93 -7.74
C PRO A 207 16.60 7.45 -8.08
N GLU A 208 17.46 6.68 -7.40
CA GLU A 208 17.67 5.25 -7.60
C GLU A 208 16.49 4.38 -7.18
N LYS A 209 15.63 4.87 -6.27
CA LYS A 209 14.44 4.12 -5.84
C LYS A 209 13.33 4.14 -6.88
N PHE A 210 13.26 5.18 -7.74
CA PHE A 210 12.15 5.39 -8.66
C PHE A 210 12.27 4.56 -9.93
N ASN A 211 11.24 3.79 -10.22
CA ASN A 211 11.16 2.97 -11.43
C ASN A 211 9.72 2.84 -11.94
N ASN A 212 9.55 2.27 -13.13
CA ASN A 212 8.24 2.03 -13.72
C ASN A 212 7.93 0.53 -13.79
N LYS A 213 6.72 0.17 -13.39
CA LYS A 213 6.13 -1.15 -13.59
C LYS A 213 4.75 -0.98 -14.21
N THR A 214 4.69 -0.97 -15.53
CA THR A 214 3.42 -0.81 -16.26
C THR A 214 2.47 -1.93 -15.90
N ASN A 215 1.22 -1.56 -15.55
CA ASN A 215 0.17 -2.53 -15.30
C ASN A 215 0.00 -3.49 -16.47
N GLY A 216 -0.18 -4.78 -16.17
CA GLY A 216 -0.55 -5.77 -17.15
C GLY A 216 -2.03 -5.74 -17.50
N ILE A 217 -2.36 -6.25 -18.67
CA ILE A 217 -3.73 -6.52 -19.11
C ILE A 217 -3.86 -7.98 -19.54
N THR A 218 -5.05 -8.54 -19.37
CA THR A 218 -5.38 -9.87 -19.90
C THR A 218 -6.36 -9.77 -21.05
N PHE A 219 -6.01 -10.35 -22.20
CA PHE A 219 -6.88 -10.36 -23.39
C PHE A 219 -8.20 -11.09 -23.14
N ARG A 220 -8.21 -12.13 -22.31
CA ARG A 220 -9.43 -12.88 -21.97
C ARG A 220 -10.52 -11.96 -21.43
N ARG A 221 -10.18 -11.08 -20.49
CA ARG A 221 -11.13 -10.13 -19.89
C ARG A 221 -11.35 -8.93 -20.79
N TRP A 222 -10.28 -8.18 -21.10
CA TRP A 222 -10.38 -6.83 -21.65
C TRP A 222 -10.65 -6.78 -23.16
N LEU A 223 -10.33 -7.85 -23.90
CA LEU A 223 -10.65 -7.97 -25.32
C LEU A 223 -11.75 -9.00 -25.53
N MET A 224 -11.49 -10.28 -25.28
CA MET A 224 -12.38 -11.38 -25.68
C MET A 224 -13.73 -11.36 -24.96
N TYR A 225 -13.80 -10.98 -23.69
CA TYR A 225 -15.05 -10.89 -22.95
C TYR A 225 -15.71 -9.52 -23.09
N CYS A 226 -14.98 -8.43 -22.85
CA CYS A 226 -15.57 -7.09 -22.81
C CYS A 226 -15.84 -6.50 -24.20
N ASN A 227 -15.11 -6.92 -25.27
CA ASN A 227 -15.25 -6.37 -26.60
C ASN A 227 -15.34 -7.48 -27.66
N GLN A 228 -16.45 -8.19 -27.64
CA GLN A 228 -16.68 -9.27 -28.59
C GLN A 228 -16.73 -8.85 -30.07
N PRO A 229 -17.29 -7.67 -30.43
CA PRO A 229 -17.21 -7.19 -31.83
C PRO A 229 -15.77 -7.05 -32.33
N LEU A 230 -14.89 -6.44 -31.54
CA LEU A 230 -13.47 -6.31 -31.88
C LEU A 230 -12.79 -7.67 -31.92
N THR A 231 -13.10 -8.57 -31.00
CA THR A 231 -12.59 -9.94 -30.97
C THR A 231 -12.93 -10.69 -32.28
N LYS A 232 -14.19 -10.59 -32.72
CA LYS A 232 -14.63 -11.22 -33.99
C LYS A 232 -13.93 -10.60 -35.21
N PHE A 233 -13.76 -9.28 -35.21
CA PHE A 233 -13.06 -8.57 -36.26
C PHE A 233 -11.59 -9.00 -36.36
N ILE A 234 -10.86 -9.02 -35.24
CA ILE A 234 -9.46 -9.49 -35.19
C ILE A 234 -9.39 -10.96 -35.67
N SER A 235 -10.29 -11.83 -35.18
CA SER A 235 -10.30 -13.24 -35.60
C SER A 235 -10.55 -13.40 -37.10
N SER A 236 -11.32 -12.51 -37.72
CA SER A 236 -11.54 -12.54 -39.17
C SER A 236 -10.31 -12.15 -40.00
N LEU A 237 -9.40 -11.35 -39.42
CA LEU A 237 -8.19 -10.90 -40.10
C LEU A 237 -7.02 -11.85 -39.93
N ILE A 238 -6.78 -12.35 -38.72
CA ILE A 238 -5.56 -13.13 -38.41
C ILE A 238 -5.81 -14.54 -37.88
N GLY A 239 -7.08 -14.97 -37.83
CA GLY A 239 -7.48 -16.25 -37.22
C GLY A 239 -7.53 -16.19 -35.69
N GLU A 240 -7.67 -17.34 -35.05
CA GLU A 240 -7.91 -17.43 -33.60
C GLU A 240 -6.65 -17.72 -32.76
N GLY A 241 -5.50 -17.85 -33.38
CA GLY A 241 -4.24 -18.20 -32.72
C GLY A 241 -3.87 -17.26 -31.58
N TYR A 242 -4.13 -15.95 -31.76
CA TYR A 242 -3.84 -14.91 -30.73
C TYR A 242 -4.56 -15.14 -29.40
N LYS A 243 -5.66 -15.89 -29.37
CA LYS A 243 -6.38 -16.22 -28.14
C LYS A 243 -5.55 -17.12 -27.20
N LYS A 244 -4.57 -17.83 -27.74
CA LYS A 244 -3.65 -18.70 -27.00
C LYS A 244 -2.25 -18.11 -26.90
N ASP A 245 -1.83 -17.43 -27.95
CA ASP A 245 -0.52 -16.82 -28.07
C ASP A 245 -0.67 -15.35 -28.50
N ALA A 246 -0.38 -14.43 -27.58
CA ALA A 246 -0.51 -12.99 -27.79
C ALA A 246 0.42 -12.46 -28.91
N ASP A 247 1.53 -13.13 -29.19
CA ASP A 247 2.47 -12.75 -30.26
C ASP A 247 1.83 -12.82 -31.64
N GLU A 248 0.79 -13.63 -31.82
CA GLU A 248 0.00 -13.67 -33.05
C GLU A 248 -0.65 -12.32 -33.42
N LEU A 249 -0.87 -11.42 -32.44
CA LEU A 249 -1.37 -10.07 -32.70
C LEU A 249 -0.41 -9.22 -33.52
N LYS A 250 0.88 -9.57 -33.56
CA LYS A 250 1.88 -8.92 -34.44
C LYS A 250 1.54 -9.02 -35.94
N LYS A 251 0.67 -9.97 -36.31
CA LYS A 251 0.15 -10.09 -37.68
C LYS A 251 -0.74 -8.92 -38.10
N LEU A 252 -1.13 -8.05 -37.17
CA LEU A 252 -1.91 -6.84 -37.44
C LEU A 252 -1.02 -5.62 -37.78
N LEU A 253 0.29 -5.73 -37.56
CA LEU A 253 1.27 -4.69 -37.88
C LEU A 253 1.66 -4.75 -39.37
#